data_d00df9fa28bffa463e1f0bf1f725dec8
#
_entry.id   d00df9fa28bffa463e1f0bf1f725dec8
#
_cell.length_a   1.000
_cell.length_b   1.000
_cell.length_c   1.000
_cell.angle_alpha   90.00
_cell.angle_beta   90.00
_cell.angle_gamma   90.00
#
_symmetry.space_group_name_H-M   'P 1'
#
loop_
_entity.id
_entity.type
_entity.pdbx_description
1 polymer ?
#
loop_
_entity_poly.entity_id
_entity_poly.type
_entity_poly.pdbx_seq_one_letter_code
_entity_poly.pdbx_strand_id
1 'polypeptide(L)'
;GYRSKSKPTKVDYMMTQNLVWKYLGSGQRMGNSTYPNESSMQSWFNNVMNKVNHFYDKPSFYNKEITIDMGETASINDTNKVLSGLRIKSVTGGKASISGNTLKVTPDGTLDTMTITFDRGMSTEQTKDTIVVRQGQNQAVSYLTGKDPYGSIVRIKVNRTGSLKITKQDEDGNYVSNTSFKLSKNADMSSLRFCVAGMNGLGN
;
A
#
# COMPACT_ATOMS: atom_id res chain seq x y z
N GLY A 1 19.39 8.72 -6.76
CA GLY A 1 20.82 8.81 -7.06
C GLY A 1 21.12 9.55 -8.35
N TYR A 2 22.32 9.36 -8.91
CA TYR A 2 22.78 10.04 -10.13
C TYR A 2 21.77 9.99 -11.29
N ARG A 3 21.14 8.84 -11.51
CA ARG A 3 20.13 8.65 -12.58
C ARG A 3 18.77 9.32 -12.32
N SER A 4 18.50 9.75 -11.10
CA SER A 4 17.23 10.42 -10.77
C SER A 4 17.23 11.91 -11.12
N LYS A 5 18.35 12.47 -11.54
CA LYS A 5 18.45 13.85 -11.97
C LYS A 5 18.33 13.97 -13.49
N SER A 6 17.54 14.93 -13.94
CA SER A 6 17.37 15.23 -15.37
C SER A 6 18.67 15.73 -16.02
N LYS A 7 19.54 16.40 -15.25
CA LYS A 7 20.85 16.91 -15.67
C LYS A 7 21.88 16.66 -14.56
N PRO A 8 22.47 15.44 -14.49
CA PRO A 8 23.49 15.15 -13.49
C PRO A 8 24.80 15.90 -13.80
N THR A 9 25.43 16.41 -12.76
CA THR A 9 26.72 17.11 -12.85
C THR A 9 27.88 16.15 -12.60
N LYS A 10 29.11 16.58 -12.90
CA LYS A 10 30.32 15.84 -12.53
C LYS A 10 30.41 15.61 -11.02
N VAL A 11 29.96 16.58 -10.21
CA VAL A 11 29.91 16.48 -8.76
C VAL A 11 28.94 15.38 -8.32
N ASP A 12 27.74 15.30 -8.92
CA ASP A 12 26.77 14.23 -8.62
C ASP A 12 27.34 12.84 -8.92
N TYR A 13 28.04 12.70 -10.04
CA TYR A 13 28.72 11.45 -10.40
C TYR A 13 29.75 11.06 -9.34
N MET A 14 30.62 11.97 -8.96
CA MET A 14 31.70 11.70 -8.02
C MET A 14 31.18 11.42 -6.61
N MET A 15 30.20 12.17 -6.13
CA MET A 15 29.55 11.90 -4.85
C MET A 15 28.90 10.53 -4.82
N THR A 16 28.25 10.13 -5.93
CA THR A 16 27.67 8.80 -6.05
C THR A 16 28.74 7.72 -6.05
N GLN A 17 29.84 7.93 -6.77
CA GLN A 17 30.96 6.99 -6.82
C GLN A 17 31.62 6.83 -5.44
N ASN A 18 31.84 7.92 -4.72
CA ASN A 18 32.38 7.89 -3.36
C ASN A 18 31.46 7.17 -2.40
N LEU A 19 30.13 7.35 -2.51
CA LEU A 19 29.17 6.64 -1.69
C LEU A 19 29.25 5.13 -1.93
N VAL A 20 29.32 4.72 -3.20
CA VAL A 20 29.46 3.29 -3.58
C VAL A 20 30.75 2.71 -3.00
N TRP A 21 31.87 3.42 -3.14
CA TRP A 21 33.14 2.96 -2.59
C TRP A 21 33.14 2.86 -1.07
N LYS A 22 32.55 3.85 -0.39
CA LYS A 22 32.38 3.82 1.08
C LYS A 22 31.54 2.62 1.51
N TYR A 23 30.45 2.35 0.79
CA TYR A 23 29.55 1.23 1.09
C TYR A 23 30.22 -0.14 0.84
N LEU A 24 31.03 -0.24 -0.19
CA LEU A 24 31.81 -1.44 -0.51
C LEU A 24 33.06 -1.62 0.35
N GLY A 25 33.33 -0.74 1.32
CA GLY A 25 34.45 -0.85 2.22
C GLY A 25 35.80 -0.54 1.57
N SER A 26 35.83 0.08 0.39
CA SER A 26 37.07 0.31 -0.36
C SER A 26 37.89 1.51 0.13
N GLY A 27 37.75 2.01 1.29
CA GLY A 27 38.63 3.00 1.96
C GLY A 27 39.16 4.19 1.14
N GLN A 28 38.86 4.26 -0.14
CA GLN A 28 39.34 5.32 -1.03
C GLN A 28 38.55 6.61 -0.79
N ARG A 29 39.23 7.61 -0.29
CA ARG A 29 38.71 8.96 -0.24
C ARG A 29 39.18 9.70 -1.48
N MET A 30 38.28 10.29 -2.24
CA MET A 30 38.68 11.32 -3.18
C MET A 30 38.93 12.60 -2.39
N GLY A 31 40.14 12.79 -1.93
CA GLY A 31 40.63 14.04 -1.36
C GLY A 31 41.24 14.91 -2.43
N ASN A 32 40.56 15.98 -2.78
CA ASN A 32 41.19 17.05 -3.57
C ASN A 32 40.42 18.35 -3.31
N SER A 33 41.14 19.45 -3.25
CA SER A 33 40.67 20.80 -2.97
C SER A 33 39.63 21.38 -3.95
N THR A 34 39.25 20.62 -4.97
CA THR A 34 38.31 21.05 -6.04
C THR A 34 36.86 20.65 -5.77
N TYR A 35 36.58 19.92 -4.68
CA TYR A 35 35.27 19.36 -4.42
C TYR A 35 34.58 19.95 -3.18
N PRO A 36 33.26 19.77 -3.07
CA PRO A 36 32.53 20.20 -1.88
C PRO A 36 33.25 19.75 -0.62
N ASN A 37 33.28 20.59 0.38
CA ASN A 37 33.94 20.27 1.65
C ASN A 37 33.38 18.98 2.24
N GLU A 38 34.15 18.31 3.08
CA GLU A 38 33.80 17.04 3.67
C GLU A 38 32.42 17.07 4.38
N SER A 39 32.07 18.20 4.99
CA SER A 39 30.81 18.43 5.66
C SER A 39 29.62 18.37 4.69
N SER A 40 29.72 19.01 3.53
CA SER A 40 28.68 18.98 2.49
C SER A 40 28.52 17.60 1.89
N MET A 41 29.61 16.86 1.70
CA MET A 41 29.59 15.49 1.23
C MET A 41 28.95 14.55 2.26
N GLN A 42 29.26 14.72 3.54
CA GLN A 42 28.68 13.92 4.60
C GLN A 42 27.17 14.16 4.71
N SER A 43 26.71 15.40 4.63
CA SER A 43 25.29 15.74 4.63
C SER A 43 24.55 15.10 3.45
N TRP A 44 25.16 15.13 2.26
CA TRP A 44 24.62 14.49 1.09
C TRP A 44 24.54 12.96 1.26
N PHE A 45 25.61 12.33 1.78
CA PHE A 45 25.63 10.89 2.06
C PHE A 45 24.54 10.49 3.05
N ASN A 46 24.39 11.23 4.14
CA ASN A 46 23.37 10.97 5.12
C ASN A 46 21.96 11.05 4.51
N ASN A 47 21.72 12.04 3.66
CA ASN A 47 20.43 12.18 2.96
C ASN A 47 20.17 11.00 2.01
N VAL A 48 21.17 10.59 1.23
CA VAL A 48 21.02 9.43 0.33
C VAL A 48 20.83 8.15 1.11
N MET A 49 21.62 7.91 2.17
CA MET A 49 21.49 6.71 2.99
C MET A 49 20.14 6.67 3.73
N ASN A 50 19.64 7.81 4.20
CA ASN A 50 18.30 7.88 4.77
C ASN A 50 17.24 7.41 3.76
N LYS A 51 17.31 7.90 2.50
CA LYS A 51 16.41 7.45 1.43
C LYS A 51 16.58 5.95 1.12
N VAL A 52 17.80 5.43 1.14
CA VAL A 52 18.07 3.99 0.94
C VAL A 52 17.48 3.16 2.07
N ASN A 53 17.69 3.57 3.32
CA ASN A 53 17.19 2.87 4.49
C ASN A 53 15.66 2.83 4.52
N HIS A 54 14.99 3.90 4.07
CA HIS A 54 13.54 3.97 3.98
C HIS A 54 12.97 3.49 2.64
N PHE A 55 13.84 2.97 1.76
CA PHE A 55 13.42 2.60 0.41
C PHE A 55 12.41 1.45 0.40
N TYR A 56 12.46 0.55 1.36
CA TYR A 56 11.56 -0.60 1.48
C TYR A 56 10.48 -0.42 2.54
N ASP A 57 10.38 0.75 3.13
CA ASP A 57 9.35 1.02 4.12
C ASP A 57 7.96 0.77 3.54
N LYS A 58 7.09 0.28 4.38
CA LYS A 58 5.70 -0.01 4.04
C LYS A 58 4.79 1.06 4.65
N PRO A 59 3.59 1.27 4.09
CA PRO A 59 2.60 2.11 4.73
C PRO A 59 2.35 1.69 6.18
N SER A 60 2.07 2.63 7.05
CA SER A 60 1.90 2.39 8.50
C SER A 60 0.78 1.42 8.85
N PHE A 61 -0.14 1.22 7.93
CA PHE A 61 -1.26 0.26 8.04
C PHE A 61 -0.96 -1.10 7.38
N TYR A 62 0.23 -1.30 6.84
CA TYR A 62 0.65 -2.59 6.30
C TYR A 62 0.65 -3.66 7.40
N ASN A 63 0.08 -4.84 7.11
CA ASN A 63 -0.11 -5.95 8.05
C ASN A 63 -0.96 -5.62 9.29
N LYS A 64 -1.70 -4.52 9.30
CA LYS A 64 -2.69 -4.26 10.35
C LYS A 64 -4.04 -4.83 9.95
N GLU A 65 -4.77 -5.32 10.93
CA GLU A 65 -6.16 -5.70 10.73
C GLU A 65 -7.01 -4.43 10.63
N ILE A 66 -7.69 -4.31 9.50
CA ILE A 66 -8.62 -3.20 9.21
C ILE A 66 -9.94 -3.83 8.83
N THR A 67 -11.02 -3.40 9.47
CA THR A 67 -12.37 -3.83 9.13
C THR A 67 -13.19 -2.62 8.70
N ILE A 68 -13.89 -2.72 7.58
CA ILE A 68 -14.72 -1.64 7.03
C ILE A 68 -16.04 -2.25 6.59
N ASP A 69 -17.12 -1.53 6.83
CA ASP A 69 -18.46 -1.97 6.41
C ASP A 69 -18.61 -1.87 4.88
N MET A 70 -19.37 -2.79 4.33
CA MET A 70 -19.70 -2.81 2.91
C MET A 70 -20.34 -1.50 2.48
N GLY A 71 -19.80 -0.87 1.43
CA GLY A 71 -20.29 0.41 0.89
C GLY A 71 -19.82 1.64 1.65
N GLU A 72 -19.22 1.49 2.83
CA GLU A 72 -18.65 2.62 3.57
C GLU A 72 -17.34 3.08 2.90
N THR A 73 -17.11 4.39 2.87
CA THR A 73 -15.85 4.96 2.42
C THR A 73 -15.00 5.36 3.61
N ALA A 74 -13.90 4.65 3.81
CA ALA A 74 -12.93 4.94 4.85
C ALA A 74 -11.69 5.65 4.31
N SER A 75 -11.11 6.52 5.14
CA SER A 75 -9.85 7.21 4.87
C SER A 75 -8.79 6.75 5.86
N ILE A 76 -7.72 6.12 5.36
CA ILE A 76 -6.65 5.54 6.16
C ILE A 76 -5.39 6.36 5.93
N ASN A 77 -4.90 7.02 6.98
CA ASN A 77 -3.72 7.86 6.90
C ASN A 77 -2.44 7.03 7.09
N ASP A 78 -1.46 7.23 6.21
CA ASP A 78 -0.14 6.65 6.31
C ASP A 78 0.81 7.57 7.09
N THR A 79 1.05 7.23 8.36
CA THR A 79 1.97 7.99 9.23
C THR A 79 3.44 7.83 8.84
N ASN A 80 3.78 6.78 8.09
CA ASN A 80 5.14 6.58 7.56
C ASN A 80 5.42 7.44 6.33
N LYS A 81 4.38 8.08 5.76
CA LYS A 81 4.47 8.98 4.60
C LYS A 81 5.10 8.36 3.34
N VAL A 82 4.99 7.06 3.19
CA VAL A 82 5.51 6.34 2.01
C VAL A 82 4.47 6.21 0.91
N LEU A 83 3.19 6.33 1.26
CA LEU A 83 2.07 6.11 0.33
C LEU A 83 2.09 7.08 -0.86
N SER A 84 2.55 8.32 -0.66
CA SER A 84 2.67 9.32 -1.74
C SER A 84 3.66 8.93 -2.85
N GLY A 85 4.57 7.98 -2.57
CA GLY A 85 5.52 7.42 -3.55
C GLY A 85 5.05 6.12 -4.19
N LEU A 86 3.83 5.68 -3.89
CA LEU A 86 3.25 4.44 -4.38
C LEU A 86 2.09 4.72 -5.34
N ARG A 87 1.79 3.74 -6.17
CA ARG A 87 0.57 3.70 -6.96
C ARG A 87 -0.19 2.41 -6.68
N ILE A 88 -1.49 2.44 -6.88
CA ILE A 88 -2.31 1.25 -6.84
C ILE A 88 -2.07 0.45 -8.13
N LYS A 89 -1.60 -0.77 -7.97
CA LYS A 89 -1.41 -1.72 -9.07
C LYS A 89 -2.69 -2.49 -9.38
N SER A 90 -3.39 -2.93 -8.34
CA SER A 90 -4.66 -3.64 -8.48
C SER A 90 -5.51 -3.49 -7.22
N VAL A 91 -6.82 -3.59 -7.41
CA VAL A 91 -7.83 -3.62 -6.35
C VAL A 91 -8.80 -4.75 -6.65
N THR A 92 -9.17 -5.52 -5.63
CA THR A 92 -10.23 -6.52 -5.70
C THR A 92 -11.17 -6.34 -4.52
N GLY A 93 -12.48 -6.49 -4.74
CA GLY A 93 -13.52 -6.38 -3.71
C GLY A 93 -13.87 -4.95 -3.33
N GLY A 94 -13.67 -3.98 -4.24
CA GLY A 94 -14.04 -2.60 -3.99
C GLY A 94 -13.29 -1.57 -4.83
N LYS A 95 -13.29 -0.33 -4.36
CA LYS A 95 -12.61 0.81 -4.98
C LYS A 95 -11.59 1.39 -4.02
N ALA A 96 -10.44 1.82 -4.54
CA ALA A 96 -9.41 2.49 -3.76
C ALA A 96 -8.78 3.64 -4.56
N SER A 97 -8.34 4.68 -3.84
CA SER A 97 -7.58 5.79 -4.41
C SER A 97 -6.57 6.32 -3.39
N ILE A 98 -5.49 6.91 -3.89
CA ILE A 98 -4.47 7.57 -3.08
C ILE A 98 -4.58 9.08 -3.27
N SER A 99 -4.57 9.81 -2.15
CA SER A 99 -4.46 11.27 -2.12
C SER A 99 -3.39 11.66 -1.12
N GLY A 100 -2.20 12.03 -1.62
CA GLY A 100 -1.02 12.26 -0.77
C GLY A 100 -0.65 11.01 0.04
N ASN A 101 -0.73 11.11 1.36
CA ASN A 101 -0.48 9.99 2.28
C ASN A 101 -1.77 9.36 2.84
N THR A 102 -2.90 9.58 2.19
CA THR A 102 -4.18 9.01 2.60
C THR A 102 -4.68 8.02 1.54
N LEU A 103 -4.99 6.82 1.98
CA LEU A 103 -5.67 5.79 1.21
C LEU A 103 -7.17 5.89 1.47
N LYS A 104 -7.96 6.14 0.43
CA LYS A 104 -9.43 6.06 0.48
C LYS A 104 -9.86 4.72 -0.09
N VAL A 105 -10.74 4.02 0.60
CA VAL A 105 -11.22 2.69 0.23
C VAL A 105 -12.72 2.59 0.41
N THR A 106 -13.37 1.86 -0.49
CA THR A 106 -14.81 1.58 -0.43
C THR A 106 -15.03 0.12 -0.83
N PRO A 107 -15.18 -0.80 0.13
CA PRO A 107 -15.51 -2.19 -0.17
C PRO A 107 -16.87 -2.31 -0.82
N ASP A 108 -17.01 -3.17 -1.84
CA ASP A 108 -18.27 -3.39 -2.54
C ASP A 108 -19.07 -4.60 -2.02
N GLY A 109 -18.52 -5.34 -1.07
CA GLY A 109 -19.14 -6.52 -0.46
C GLY A 109 -19.15 -7.76 -1.33
N THR A 110 -18.55 -7.75 -2.50
CA THR A 110 -18.45 -8.96 -3.36
C THR A 110 -17.55 -10.03 -2.73
N LEU A 111 -16.57 -9.61 -1.93
CA LEU A 111 -15.63 -10.47 -1.23
C LEU A 111 -15.60 -10.16 0.27
N ASP A 112 -15.29 -11.17 1.09
CA ASP A 112 -15.08 -10.99 2.55
C ASP A 112 -13.80 -10.20 2.86
N THR A 113 -12.92 -10.09 1.88
CA THR A 113 -11.66 -9.36 2.00
C THR A 113 -11.40 -8.55 0.74
N MET A 114 -11.33 -7.23 0.90
CA MET A 114 -10.83 -6.34 -0.14
C MET A 114 -9.30 -6.38 -0.13
N THR A 115 -8.70 -6.52 -1.31
CA THR A 115 -7.24 -6.57 -1.45
C THR A 115 -6.75 -5.45 -2.34
N ILE A 116 -5.73 -4.72 -1.88
CA ILE A 116 -5.10 -3.63 -2.60
C ILE A 116 -3.62 -3.94 -2.73
N THR A 117 -3.13 -3.96 -3.96
CA THR A 117 -1.70 -4.16 -4.25
C THR A 117 -1.09 -2.85 -4.70
N PHE A 118 0.04 -2.51 -4.11
CA PHE A 118 0.79 -1.31 -4.45
C PHE A 118 2.12 -1.67 -5.13
N ASP A 119 2.57 -0.79 -6.01
CA ASP A 119 3.94 -0.75 -6.53
C ASP A 119 4.43 0.71 -6.63
N ARG A 120 5.69 0.90 -7.05
CA ARG A 120 6.28 2.25 -7.23
C ARG A 120 6.12 2.78 -8.65
N GLY A 121 5.55 1.99 -9.55
CA GLY A 121 5.44 2.36 -10.95
C GLY A 121 6.78 2.59 -11.64
N MET A 122 7.85 1.96 -11.17
CA MET A 122 9.17 2.12 -11.77
C MET A 122 9.18 1.53 -13.19
N SER A 123 9.76 2.28 -14.12
CA SER A 123 9.98 1.81 -15.49
C SER A 123 11.08 0.74 -15.53
N THR A 124 11.14 -0.03 -16.61
CA THR A 124 12.20 -1.01 -16.84
C THR A 124 13.58 -0.36 -16.77
N GLU A 125 13.73 0.88 -17.26
CA GLU A 125 14.99 1.63 -17.17
C GLU A 125 15.39 1.98 -15.73
N GLN A 126 14.40 2.28 -14.86
CA GLN A 126 14.64 2.57 -13.44
C GLN A 126 14.95 1.32 -12.63
N THR A 127 14.55 0.14 -13.12
CA THR A 127 14.81 -1.16 -12.47
C THR A 127 16.03 -1.87 -13.03
N LYS A 128 16.74 -1.29 -14.02
CA LYS A 128 18.04 -1.78 -14.47
C LYS A 128 19.08 -1.56 -13.38
N ASP A 129 19.54 -2.64 -12.81
CA ASP A 129 20.66 -2.63 -11.87
C ASP A 129 21.98 -2.78 -12.60
N THR A 130 22.95 -1.97 -12.21
CA THR A 130 24.33 -2.12 -12.67
C THR A 130 25.12 -2.73 -11.54
N ILE A 131 25.56 -3.96 -11.71
CA ILE A 131 26.52 -4.59 -10.81
C ILE A 131 27.92 -4.31 -11.31
N VAL A 132 28.71 -3.66 -10.47
CA VAL A 132 30.13 -3.46 -10.71
C VAL A 132 30.88 -4.47 -9.87
N VAL A 133 31.46 -5.46 -10.52
CA VAL A 133 32.34 -6.44 -9.87
C VAL A 133 33.76 -5.96 -10.06
N ARG A 134 34.48 -5.73 -8.96
CA ARG A 134 35.91 -5.40 -8.98
C ARG A 134 36.71 -6.63 -8.56
N GLN A 135 37.59 -7.09 -9.43
CA GLN A 135 38.57 -8.11 -9.12
C GLN A 135 39.97 -7.52 -9.32
N GLY A 136 40.70 -7.29 -8.24
CA GLY A 136 42.00 -6.62 -8.29
C GLY A 136 41.90 -5.20 -8.86
N GLN A 137 42.69 -4.90 -9.87
CA GLN A 137 42.63 -3.60 -10.58
C GLN A 137 41.64 -3.58 -11.74
N ASN A 138 41.03 -4.71 -12.08
CA ASN A 138 40.09 -4.82 -13.18
C ASN A 138 38.65 -4.59 -12.66
N GLN A 139 37.90 -3.80 -13.40
CA GLN A 139 36.51 -3.50 -13.13
C GLN A 139 35.66 -4.10 -14.25
N ALA A 140 34.80 -5.05 -13.89
CA ALA A 140 33.75 -5.55 -14.77
C ALA A 140 32.42 -4.88 -14.44
N VAL A 141 31.70 -4.44 -15.44
CA VAL A 141 30.37 -3.85 -15.30
C VAL A 141 29.36 -4.80 -15.92
N SER A 142 28.43 -5.28 -15.14
CA SER A 142 27.32 -6.10 -15.63
C SER A 142 26.00 -5.36 -15.44
N TYR A 143 25.14 -5.44 -16.42
CA TYR A 143 23.77 -4.91 -16.35
C TYR A 143 22.81 -6.05 -16.03
N LEU A 144 22.09 -5.91 -14.93
CA LEU A 144 20.96 -6.77 -14.62
C LEU A 144 19.67 -6.00 -14.84
N THR A 145 18.74 -6.62 -15.57
CA THR A 145 17.37 -6.13 -15.65
C THR A 145 16.57 -6.83 -14.56
N GLY A 146 16.18 -6.10 -13.54
CA GLY A 146 15.36 -6.61 -12.45
C GLY A 146 13.95 -6.00 -12.49
N LYS A 147 13.01 -6.66 -11.82
CA LYS A 147 11.74 -6.03 -11.43
C LYS A 147 11.96 -5.34 -10.11
N ASP A 148 11.30 -4.18 -9.89
CA ASP A 148 11.28 -3.58 -8.56
C ASP A 148 10.77 -4.63 -7.55
N PRO A 149 11.59 -5.06 -6.59
CA PRO A 149 11.19 -6.07 -5.60
C PRO A 149 10.18 -5.52 -4.60
N TYR A 150 9.89 -4.22 -4.65
CA TYR A 150 8.88 -3.63 -3.78
C TYR A 150 7.50 -4.17 -4.13
N GLY A 151 6.92 -4.90 -3.21
CA GLY A 151 5.52 -5.30 -3.24
C GLY A 151 4.89 -4.97 -1.89
N SER A 152 3.72 -4.39 -1.90
CA SER A 152 2.92 -4.19 -0.70
C SER A 152 1.48 -4.56 -1.00
N ILE A 153 0.93 -5.44 -0.17
CA ILE A 153 -0.45 -5.89 -0.27
C ILE A 153 -1.13 -5.55 1.05
N VAL A 154 -2.22 -4.81 0.96
CA VAL A 154 -3.09 -4.51 2.11
C VAL A 154 -4.38 -5.28 1.96
N ARG A 155 -4.79 -5.95 3.02
CA ARG A 155 -6.04 -6.70 3.11
C ARG A 155 -6.95 -6.02 4.11
N ILE A 156 -8.18 -5.78 3.70
CA ILE A 156 -9.21 -5.13 4.49
C ILE A 156 -10.35 -6.14 4.63
N LYS A 157 -10.67 -6.50 5.86
CA LYS A 157 -11.82 -7.34 6.17
C LYS A 157 -13.09 -6.55 5.91
N VAL A 158 -14.00 -7.12 5.13
CA VAL A 158 -15.27 -6.47 4.80
C VAL A 158 -16.34 -6.98 5.74
N ASN A 159 -16.91 -6.08 6.52
CA ASN A 159 -18.06 -6.38 7.34
C ASN A 159 -19.32 -6.25 6.47
N ARG A 160 -19.94 -7.38 6.16
CA ARG A 160 -21.15 -7.42 5.36
C ARG A 160 -22.35 -7.34 6.29
N THR A 161 -22.75 -6.14 6.61
CA THR A 161 -24.00 -5.89 7.30
C THR A 161 -25.08 -5.61 6.28
N GLY A 162 -26.23 -6.21 6.43
CA GLY A 162 -27.42 -5.97 5.62
C GLY A 162 -28.61 -5.74 6.53
N SER A 163 -29.57 -4.95 6.09
CA SER A 163 -30.86 -4.83 6.72
C SER A 163 -31.89 -5.62 5.90
N LEU A 164 -32.73 -6.36 6.58
CA LEU A 164 -33.86 -7.07 5.99
C LEU A 164 -35.15 -6.48 6.55
N LYS A 165 -35.97 -5.89 5.69
CA LYS A 165 -37.31 -5.45 6.03
C LYS A 165 -38.28 -6.51 5.53
N ILE A 166 -39.05 -7.15 6.45
CA ILE A 166 -40.11 -8.10 6.13
C ILE A 166 -41.43 -7.43 6.42
N THR A 167 -42.31 -7.41 5.45
CA THR A 167 -43.66 -6.92 5.59
C THR A 167 -44.65 -8.09 5.34
N LYS A 168 -45.53 -8.36 6.27
CA LYS A 168 -46.58 -9.34 6.10
C LYS A 168 -47.93 -8.64 5.95
N GLN A 169 -48.69 -9.00 4.92
CA GLN A 169 -50.02 -8.52 4.65
C GLN A 169 -50.98 -9.71 4.54
N ASP A 170 -52.25 -9.48 4.87
CA ASP A 170 -53.33 -10.41 4.60
C ASP A 170 -53.79 -10.33 3.11
N GLU A 171 -54.83 -11.09 2.76
CA GLU A 171 -55.34 -11.14 1.38
C GLU A 171 -55.99 -9.82 0.93
N ASP A 172 -56.38 -8.96 1.89
CA ASP A 172 -56.94 -7.63 1.65
C ASP A 172 -55.89 -6.51 1.64
N GLY A 173 -54.60 -6.87 1.82
CA GLY A 173 -53.49 -5.94 1.82
C GLY A 173 -53.23 -5.22 3.17
N ASN A 174 -53.92 -5.61 4.24
CA ASN A 174 -53.73 -5.04 5.56
C ASN A 174 -52.51 -5.63 6.25
N TYR A 175 -51.74 -4.81 6.98
CA TYR A 175 -50.57 -5.27 7.73
C TYR A 175 -50.97 -6.19 8.87
N VAL A 176 -50.35 -7.36 8.93
CA VAL A 176 -50.54 -8.33 10.00
C VAL A 176 -49.58 -8.07 11.13
N SER A 177 -50.08 -7.62 12.29
CA SER A 177 -49.30 -7.40 13.51
C SER A 177 -49.01 -8.67 14.28
N ASN A 178 -48.10 -8.63 15.25
CA ASN A 178 -47.71 -9.72 16.15
C ASN A 178 -47.27 -11.01 15.43
N THR A 179 -46.55 -10.85 14.32
CA THR A 179 -45.99 -11.99 13.56
C THR A 179 -44.55 -12.19 13.91
N SER A 180 -44.15 -13.41 14.24
CA SER A 180 -42.73 -13.76 14.44
C SER A 180 -42.14 -14.34 13.16
N PHE A 181 -40.95 -13.92 12.83
CA PHE A 181 -40.18 -14.46 11.71
C PHE A 181 -38.94 -15.18 12.25
N LYS A 182 -38.56 -16.28 11.61
CA LYS A 182 -37.28 -16.95 11.84
C LYS A 182 -36.35 -16.62 10.67
N LEU A 183 -35.21 -16.07 10.96
CA LEU A 183 -34.17 -15.79 9.98
C LEU A 183 -33.00 -16.74 10.23
N SER A 184 -32.57 -17.44 9.20
CA SER A 184 -31.37 -18.28 9.26
C SER A 184 -30.38 -17.90 8.17
N LYS A 185 -29.11 -17.98 8.49
CA LYS A 185 -28.03 -17.82 7.52
C LYS A 185 -27.94 -19.03 6.58
N ASN A 186 -28.36 -20.21 7.05
CA ASN A 186 -28.26 -21.47 6.33
C ASN A 186 -29.66 -22.01 6.01
N ALA A 187 -29.81 -22.67 4.87
CA ALA A 187 -31.05 -23.26 4.44
C ALA A 187 -31.54 -24.37 5.39
N ASP A 188 -30.64 -25.00 6.12
CA ASP A 188 -30.95 -26.05 7.13
C ASP A 188 -31.44 -25.49 8.47
N MET A 189 -31.59 -24.15 8.58
CA MET A 189 -32.03 -23.46 9.80
C MET A 189 -31.12 -23.67 11.02
N SER A 190 -29.86 -24.09 10.82
CA SER A 190 -28.90 -24.40 11.90
C SER A 190 -28.45 -23.16 12.67
N SER A 191 -28.63 -21.95 12.13
CA SER A 191 -28.25 -20.68 12.74
C SER A 191 -29.43 -19.72 12.78
N LEU A 192 -30.31 -19.88 13.75
CA LEU A 192 -31.53 -19.11 13.88
C LEU A 192 -31.32 -17.78 14.60
N ARG A 193 -31.89 -16.70 14.04
CA ARG A 193 -32.10 -15.43 14.71
C ARG A 193 -33.60 -15.12 14.71
N PHE A 194 -34.11 -14.64 15.82
CA PHE A 194 -35.51 -14.29 15.96
C PHE A 194 -35.72 -12.80 15.79
N CYS A 195 -36.64 -12.42 14.91
CA CYS A 195 -37.12 -11.05 14.81
C CYS A 195 -38.63 -11.04 15.15
N VAL A 196 -39.04 -10.12 15.98
CA VAL A 196 -40.45 -9.88 16.31
C VAL A 196 -40.84 -8.58 15.61
N ALA A 197 -41.93 -8.65 14.83
CA ALA A 197 -42.49 -7.43 14.25
C ALA A 197 -43.12 -6.58 15.35
N GLY A 198 -42.87 -5.28 15.35
CA GLY A 198 -43.46 -4.34 16.26
C GLY A 198 -45.00 -4.23 16.10
N MET A 199 -45.65 -3.51 17.01
CA MET A 199 -47.12 -3.41 17.10
C MET A 199 -47.81 -2.85 15.83
N ASN A 200 -47.06 -2.24 14.91
CA ASN A 200 -47.61 -1.70 13.66
C ASN A 200 -47.33 -2.57 12.43
N GLY A 201 -46.97 -3.85 12.62
CA GLY A 201 -46.66 -4.78 11.52
C GLY A 201 -45.37 -4.40 10.74
N LEU A 202 -44.65 -3.39 11.16
CA LEU A 202 -43.36 -2.96 10.63
C LEU A 202 -42.32 -3.36 11.66
N GLY A 203 -41.52 -4.37 11.35
CA GLY A 203 -40.32 -4.64 12.15
C GLY A 203 -39.26 -3.57 11.89
N ASN A 204 -38.69 -2.98 12.92
CA ASN A 204 -37.48 -2.19 12.87
C ASN A 204 -36.27 -3.10 12.95
#